data_6626d158ae5ba59d60adfcd842067d52
#
_entry.id   6626d158ae5ba59d60adfcd842067d52
#
_cell.length_a   1.000
_cell.length_b   1.000
_cell.length_c   1.000
_cell.angle_alpha   90.00
_cell.angle_beta   90.00
_cell.angle_gamma   90.00
#
_symmetry.space_group_name_H-M   'P 1'
#
loop_
_entity.id
_entity.type
_entity.pdbx_description
1 polymer ?
#
loop_
_entity_poly.entity_id
_entity_poly.type
_entity_poly.pdbx_seq_one_letter_code
_entity_poly.pdbx_strand_id
1 'polypeptide(L)' 'MDIDSLEHHIRTVDNRHTQLARQIEQIITQKSWDEFQVETLKKEKLKLKDELTILYRKRHDLMQEHHYE' A
#
# COMPACT_ATOMS: atom_id res chain seq x y z
N MET A 1 -13.60 -3.56 -13.82
CA MET A 1 -13.61 -2.93 -12.48
C MET A 1 -13.96 -1.46 -12.64
N ASP A 2 -14.98 -0.98 -11.93
CA ASP A 2 -15.34 0.42 -12.01
C ASP A 2 -14.47 1.28 -11.08
N ILE A 3 -14.59 2.60 -11.22
CA ILE A 3 -13.75 3.52 -10.45
C ILE A 3 -14.04 3.43 -8.95
N ASP A 4 -15.30 3.26 -8.56
CA ASP A 4 -15.65 3.16 -7.14
C ASP A 4 -15.04 1.94 -6.48
N SER A 5 -15.13 0.78 -7.13
CA SER A 5 -14.51 -0.45 -6.62
C SER A 5 -13.00 -0.32 -6.56
N LEU A 6 -12.41 0.30 -7.56
CA LEU A 6 -10.97 0.51 -7.62
C LEU A 6 -10.50 1.44 -6.49
N GLU A 7 -11.22 2.53 -6.25
CA GLU A 7 -10.89 3.45 -5.17
C GLU A 7 -11.03 2.80 -3.80
N HIS A 8 -12.04 1.96 -3.62
CA HIS A 8 -12.19 1.20 -2.39
C HIS A 8 -10.99 0.27 -2.17
N HIS A 9 -10.57 -0.42 -3.22
CA HIS A 9 -9.41 -1.31 -3.15
C HIS A 9 -8.13 -0.53 -2.81
N ILE A 10 -7.93 0.62 -3.47
CA ILE A 10 -6.77 1.48 -3.18
C ILE A 10 -6.76 1.89 -1.71
N ARG A 11 -7.90 2.30 -1.17
CA ARG A 11 -8.01 2.72 0.22
C ARG A 11 -7.68 1.59 1.18
N THR A 12 -8.17 0.39 0.88
CA THR A 12 -7.90 -0.79 1.70
C THR A 12 -6.41 -1.12 1.74
N VAL A 13 -5.77 -1.13 0.58
CA VAL A 13 -4.33 -1.43 0.48
C VAL A 13 -3.51 -0.33 1.13
N ASP A 14 -3.89 0.93 0.94
CA ASP A 14 -3.20 2.06 1.55
C ASP A 14 -3.27 2.01 3.07
N ASN A 15 -4.44 1.68 3.63
CA ASN A 15 -4.60 1.55 5.07
C ASN A 15 -3.68 0.46 5.62
N ARG A 16 -3.59 -0.66 4.94
CA ARG A 16 -2.71 -1.74 5.36
C ARG A 16 -1.25 -1.34 5.30
N HIS A 17 -0.85 -0.63 4.25
CA HIS A 17 0.50 -0.11 4.11
C HIS A 17 0.83 0.83 5.28
N THR A 18 -0.10 1.72 5.64
CA THR A 18 0.09 2.63 6.77
C THR A 18 0.21 1.89 8.09
N GLN A 19 -0.63 0.87 8.30
CA GLN A 19 -0.56 0.05 9.52
C GLN A 19 0.79 -0.64 9.65
N LEU A 20 1.30 -1.21 8.57
CA LEU A 20 2.60 -1.87 8.58
C LEU A 20 3.73 -0.88 8.88
N ALA A 21 3.66 0.32 8.32
CA ALA A 21 4.65 1.36 8.59
C ALA A 21 4.67 1.70 10.09
N ARG A 22 3.51 1.81 10.72
CA ARG A 22 3.41 2.09 12.15
C ARG A 22 3.94 0.94 12.99
N GLN A 23 3.64 -0.29 12.61
CA GLN A 23 4.14 -1.47 13.31
C GLN A 23 5.67 -1.51 13.28
N ILE A 24 6.26 -1.24 12.13
CA ILE A 24 7.71 -1.21 11.99
C ILE A 24 8.32 -0.14 12.90
N GLU A 25 7.75 1.05 12.93
CA GLU A 25 8.21 2.12 13.80
C GLU A 25 8.15 1.73 15.27
N GLN A 26 7.05 1.12 15.70
CA GLN A 26 6.88 0.68 17.07
C GLN A 26 7.93 -0.37 17.46
N ILE A 27 8.21 -1.28 16.56
CA ILE A 27 9.19 -2.33 16.83
C ILE A 27 10.59 -1.74 16.93
N ILE A 28 10.96 -0.87 16.00
CA ILE A 28 12.30 -0.27 15.94
C ILE A 28 12.58 0.62 17.15
N THR A 29 11.56 1.26 17.73
CA THR A 29 11.73 2.10 18.92
C THR A 29 11.99 1.30 20.20
N GLN A 30 11.78 0.00 20.19
CA GLN A 30 12.09 -0.85 21.33
C GLN A 30 13.59 -1.08 21.43
N LYS A 31 14.10 -1.24 22.66
CA LYS A 31 15.53 -1.44 22.90
C LYS A 31 16.06 -2.73 22.30
N SER A 32 15.22 -3.73 22.21
CA SER A 32 15.58 -5.03 21.67
C SER A 32 14.51 -5.44 20.67
N TRP A 33 14.89 -5.51 19.40
CA TRP A 33 13.95 -5.91 18.36
C TRP A 33 14.56 -6.99 17.48
N ASP A 34 13.68 -7.83 16.93
CA ASP A 34 14.08 -8.93 16.07
C ASP A 34 14.24 -8.43 14.64
N GLU A 35 15.47 -8.51 14.16
CA GLU A 35 15.82 -8.06 12.81
C GLU A 35 15.04 -8.83 11.74
N PHE A 36 14.84 -10.12 11.96
CA PHE A 36 14.09 -10.96 11.05
C PHE A 36 12.63 -10.50 10.93
N GLN A 37 12.01 -10.17 12.07
CA GLN A 37 10.64 -9.68 12.10
C GLN A 37 10.51 -8.37 11.34
N VAL A 38 11.42 -7.44 11.55
CA VAL A 38 11.41 -6.14 10.86
C VAL A 38 11.60 -6.33 9.35
N GLU A 39 12.52 -7.20 8.96
CA GLU A 39 12.74 -7.50 7.54
C GLU A 39 11.50 -8.06 6.87
N THR A 40 10.81 -8.97 7.55
CA THR A 40 9.57 -9.56 7.03
C THR A 40 8.51 -8.49 6.83
N LEU A 41 8.34 -7.60 7.79
CA LEU A 41 7.37 -6.51 7.70
C LEU A 41 7.72 -5.51 6.61
N LYS A 42 9.01 -5.20 6.44
CA LYS A 42 9.47 -4.32 5.37
C LYS A 42 9.19 -4.90 4.00
N LYS A 43 9.40 -6.19 3.83
CA LYS A 43 9.10 -6.86 2.56
C LYS A 43 7.60 -6.80 2.24
N GLU A 44 6.76 -7.03 3.24
CA GLU A 44 5.32 -6.95 3.07
C GLU A 44 4.90 -5.52 2.73
N LYS A 45 5.46 -4.53 3.42
CA LYS A 45 5.20 -3.12 3.14
C LYS A 45 5.57 -2.75 1.71
N LEU A 46 6.73 -3.21 1.24
CA LEU A 46 7.17 -2.94 -0.12
C LEU A 46 6.23 -3.57 -1.15
N LYS A 47 5.77 -4.78 -0.87
CA LYS A 47 4.82 -5.47 -1.74
C LYS A 47 3.52 -4.69 -1.87
N LEU A 48 3.01 -4.15 -0.76
CA LEU A 48 1.80 -3.33 -0.76
C LEU A 48 2.03 -2.01 -1.51
N LYS A 49 3.21 -1.42 -1.38
CA LYS A 49 3.54 -0.21 -2.12
C LYS A 49 3.55 -0.46 -3.62
N ASP A 50 4.09 -1.59 -4.06
CA ASP A 50 4.08 -1.96 -5.47
C ASP A 50 2.64 -2.16 -5.96
N GLU A 51 1.81 -2.80 -5.16
CA GLU A 51 0.40 -2.99 -5.48
C GLU A 51 -0.31 -1.65 -5.62
N LEU A 52 -0.05 -0.70 -4.71
CA LEU A 52 -0.61 0.64 -4.79
C LEU A 52 -0.21 1.34 -6.09
N THR A 53 1.04 1.22 -6.49
CA THR A 53 1.53 1.82 -7.73
C THR A 53 0.73 1.32 -8.93
N ILE A 54 0.48 0.02 -8.98
CA ILE A 54 -0.30 -0.59 -10.06
C ILE A 54 -1.74 -0.10 -10.03
N LEU A 55 -2.34 -0.02 -8.84
CA LEU A 55 -3.72 0.43 -8.68
C LEU A 55 -3.89 1.90 -9.07
N TYR A 56 -2.95 2.76 -8.68
CA TYR A 56 -2.98 4.17 -9.07
C TYR A 56 -2.86 4.35 -10.58
N ARG A 57 -2.05 3.52 -11.22
CA ARG A 57 -1.91 3.54 -12.69
C ARG A 57 -3.22 3.16 -13.35
N LYS A 58 -3.88 2.11 -12.86
CA LYS A 58 -5.19 1.70 -13.38
C LYS A 58 -6.22 2.82 -13.22
N ARG A 59 -6.22 3.47 -12.06
CA ARG A 59 -7.15 4.58 -11.82
C ARG A 59 -6.90 5.73 -12.79
N HIS A 60 -5.63 6.05 -13.01
CA HIS A 60 -5.24 7.11 -13.95
C HIS A 60 -5.73 6.79 -15.37
N ASP A 61 -5.52 5.55 -15.80
CA ASP A 61 -5.93 5.12 -17.13
C ASP A 61 -7.45 5.20 -17.30
N LEU A 62 -8.20 4.79 -16.29
CA LEU A 62 -9.66 4.87 -16.33
C LEU A 62 -10.13 6.31 -16.38
N MET A 63 -9.49 7.20 -15.63
CA MET A 63 -9.84 8.62 -15.65
C MET A 63 -9.53 9.25 -17.01
N GLN A 64 -8.44 8.87 -17.65
CA GLN A 64 -8.09 9.37 -18.97
C GLN A 64 -9.07 8.90 -20.02
N GLU A 65 -9.52 7.65 -19.96
CA GLU A 65 -10.53 7.14 -20.88
C GLU A 65 -11.80 7.97 -20.82
N HIS A 66 -12.22 8.35 -19.60
CA HIS A 66 -13.37 9.21 -19.41
C HIS A 66 -13.14 10.62 -19.94
N HIS A 67 -11.90 11.04 -19.98
CA HIS A 67 -11.52 12.39 -20.36
C HIS A 67 -11.50 12.57 -21.87
N TYR A 68 -11.40 11.49 -22.61
CA TYR A 68 -11.28 11.52 -24.08
C TYR A 68 -12.61 11.72 -24.79
N GLU A 69 -13.67 11.67 -24.11
CA GLU A 69 -14.97 11.90 -24.66
C GLU A 69 -15.43 13.36 -24.49
#